data_48b7ad00d034b33201b9b66bb7794043
#
_entry.id   48b7ad00d034b33201b9b66bb7794043
#
_cell.length_a   1.000
_cell.length_b   1.000
_cell.length_c   1.000
_cell.angle_alpha   90.00
_cell.angle_beta   90.00
_cell.angle_gamma   90.00
#
_symmetry.space_group_name_H-M   'P 1'
#
loop_
_entity.id
_entity.type
_entity.pdbx_description
1 polymer ?
#
loop_
_entity_poly.entity_id
_entity_poly.type
_entity_poly.pdbx_seq_one_letter_code
_entity_poly.pdbx_strand_id
1 'polypeptide(L)' 'MESHQTTFLPAGAVRARYGVSDMSVWRWLHDEALGFPSPIRINGRRFWKLAELKAWEASRATKDASNAA' A
#
# COMPACT_ATOMS: atom_id res chain seq x y z
N MET A 1 16.54 -20.73 -5.49
CA MET A 1 16.48 -20.05 -5.53
C MET A 1 15.75 -19.39 -5.26
N GLU A 2 15.55 -18.99 -4.96
CA GLU A 2 14.84 -18.37 -4.76
C GLU A 2 14.59 -17.45 -5.10
N SER A 3 13.97 -17.32 -5.25
CA SER A 3 13.76 -16.19 -5.91
C SER A 3 13.13 -15.23 -5.09
N HIS A 4 13.79 -14.36 -4.62
CA HIS A 4 13.26 -13.32 -3.85
C HIS A 4 13.00 -12.15 -4.74
N GLN A 5 12.01 -12.27 -5.58
CA GLN A 5 11.68 -11.17 -6.42
C GLN A 5 10.80 -10.21 -5.67
N THR A 6 11.26 -9.01 -5.47
CA THR A 6 10.46 -7.96 -4.87
C THR A 6 9.78 -7.21 -5.99
N THR A 7 8.46 -7.18 -5.95
CA THR A 7 7.70 -6.43 -6.93
C THR A 7 7.41 -5.04 -6.38
N PHE A 8 7.77 -4.04 -7.15
CA PHE A 8 7.50 -2.65 -6.79
C PHE A 8 6.41 -2.09 -7.68
N LEU A 9 5.51 -1.33 -7.10
CA LEU A 9 4.43 -0.68 -7.85
C LEU A 9 4.65 0.82 -7.82
N PRO A 10 4.69 1.49 -8.96
CA PRO A 10 4.77 2.94 -8.97
C PRO A 10 3.48 3.55 -8.49
N ALA A 11 3.51 4.84 -8.16
CA ALA A 11 2.37 5.52 -7.58
C ALA A 11 1.12 5.38 -8.44
N GLY A 12 1.25 5.44 -9.75
CA GLY A 12 0.09 5.29 -10.63
C GLY A 12 -0.56 3.92 -10.49
N ALA A 13 0.25 2.88 -10.36
CA ALA A 13 -0.29 1.54 -10.19
C ALA A 13 -0.98 1.39 -8.84
N VAL A 14 -0.45 2.03 -7.81
CA VAL A 14 -1.08 1.99 -6.48
C VAL A 14 -2.43 2.68 -6.52
N ARG A 15 -2.51 3.83 -7.17
CA ARG A 15 -3.79 4.52 -7.31
C ARG A 15 -4.80 3.64 -8.03
N ALA A 16 -4.37 2.97 -9.10
CA ALA A 16 -5.25 2.11 -9.87
C ALA A 16 -5.70 0.90 -9.06
N ARG A 17 -4.79 0.36 -8.25
CA ARG A 17 -5.10 -0.82 -7.43
C ARG A 17 -6.25 -0.56 -6.47
N TYR A 18 -6.32 0.65 -5.93
CA TYR A 18 -7.37 0.99 -4.96
C TYR A 18 -8.47 1.85 -5.55
N GLY A 19 -8.30 2.29 -6.80
CA GLY A 19 -9.29 3.12 -7.46
C GLY A 19 -9.42 4.48 -6.82
N VAL A 20 -8.31 5.07 -6.41
CA VAL A 20 -8.34 6.34 -5.69
C VAL A 20 -7.44 7.37 -6.37
N SER A 21 -7.60 8.62 -5.96
CA SER A 21 -6.79 9.72 -6.48
C SER A 21 -5.47 9.82 -5.75
N ASP A 22 -4.56 10.61 -6.33
CA ASP A 22 -3.29 10.88 -5.69
C ASP A 22 -3.48 11.56 -4.33
N MET A 23 -4.47 12.42 -4.22
CA MET A 23 -4.77 13.10 -2.97
C MET A 23 -5.18 12.09 -1.90
N SER A 24 -5.94 11.08 -2.26
CA SER A 24 -6.33 10.05 -1.29
C SER A 24 -5.12 9.29 -0.78
N VAL A 25 -4.20 8.94 -1.68
CA VAL A 25 -2.97 8.26 -1.27
C VAL A 25 -2.17 9.15 -0.33
N TRP A 26 -2.09 10.43 -0.64
CA TRP A 26 -1.38 11.38 0.19
C TRP A 26 -1.98 11.43 1.60
N ARG A 27 -3.30 11.46 1.70
CA ARG A 27 -3.97 11.46 3.00
C ARG A 27 -3.68 10.19 3.77
N TRP A 28 -3.69 9.06 3.09
CA TRP A 28 -3.41 7.77 3.73
C TRP A 28 -2.00 7.74 4.31
N LEU A 29 -1.04 8.33 3.60
CA LEU A 29 0.34 8.37 4.08
C LEU A 29 0.48 9.25 5.32
N HIS A 30 -0.39 10.24 5.47
CA HIS A 30 -0.32 11.15 6.60
C HIS A 30 -1.27 10.76 7.74
N ASP A 31 -1.96 9.65 7.59
CA ASP A 31 -2.88 9.15 8.61
C ASP A 31 -2.21 8.00 9.34
N GLU A 32 -1.62 8.29 10.49
CA GLU A 32 -0.88 7.28 11.24
C GLU A 32 -1.77 6.13 11.69
N ALA A 33 -3.02 6.42 12.01
CA ALA A 33 -3.94 5.40 12.48
C ALA A 33 -4.26 4.40 11.38
N LEU A 34 -4.19 4.83 10.13
CA LEU A 34 -4.46 3.94 9.01
C LEU A 34 -3.33 2.94 8.79
N GLY A 35 -2.09 3.34 9.04
CA GLY A 35 -0.95 2.45 8.92
C GLY A 35 -0.59 2.07 7.49
N PHE A 36 -0.95 2.91 6.51
CA PHE A 36 -0.63 2.62 5.12
C PHE A 36 0.89 2.56 4.92
N PRO A 37 1.39 1.58 4.16
CA PRO A 37 2.84 1.44 3.97
C PRO A 37 3.45 2.69 3.35
N SER A 38 4.67 3.01 3.77
CA SER A 38 5.39 4.14 3.22
C SER A 38 6.10 3.73 1.94
N PRO A 39 6.13 4.62 0.96
CA PRO A 39 6.83 4.31 -0.29
C PRO A 39 8.34 4.49 -0.14
N ILE A 40 9.08 3.88 -1.05
CA ILE A 40 10.49 4.20 -1.21
C ILE A 40 10.61 5.09 -2.44
N ARG A 41 11.65 5.88 -2.45
CA ARG A 41 11.89 6.78 -3.58
C ARG A 41 13.03 6.24 -4.40
N ILE A 42 12.79 6.12 -5.70
CA ILE A 42 13.81 5.72 -6.64
C ILE A 42 13.81 6.77 -7.72
N ASN A 43 14.91 7.49 -7.83
CA ASN A 43 15.07 8.52 -8.85
C ASN A 43 13.92 9.54 -8.83
N GLY A 44 13.52 9.94 -7.62
CA GLY A 44 12.47 10.94 -7.46
C GLY A 44 11.05 10.41 -7.60
N ARG A 45 10.88 9.12 -7.86
CA ARG A 45 9.56 8.52 -8.02
C ARG A 45 9.24 7.62 -6.84
N ARG A 46 7.97 7.57 -6.48
CA ARG A 46 7.54 6.75 -5.36
C ARG A 46 7.17 5.36 -5.83
N PHE A 47 7.65 4.37 -5.10
CA PHE A 47 7.32 2.97 -5.37
C PHE A 47 6.96 2.29 -4.06
N TRP A 48 6.01 1.38 -4.11
CA TRP A 48 5.62 0.59 -2.95
C TRP A 48 5.95 -0.86 -3.20
N LYS A 49 6.37 -1.57 -2.17
CA LYS A 49 6.54 -3.02 -2.26
C LYS A 49 5.17 -3.67 -2.27
N LEU A 50 4.90 -4.50 -3.27
CA LEU A 50 3.62 -5.17 -3.35
C LEU A 50 3.35 -6.02 -2.12
N ALA A 51 4.39 -6.67 -1.58
CA ALA A 51 4.22 -7.50 -0.40
C ALA A 51 3.71 -6.69 0.80
N GLU A 52 4.19 -5.46 0.94
CA GLU A 52 3.74 -4.60 2.02
C GLU A 52 2.29 -4.18 1.83
N LEU A 53 1.90 -3.91 0.60
CA LEU A 53 0.52 -3.55 0.31
C LEU A 53 -0.41 -4.72 0.60
N LYS A 54 0.00 -5.91 0.21
CA LYS A 54 -0.80 -7.11 0.48
C LYS A 54 -0.95 -7.37 1.97
N ALA A 55 0.14 -7.19 2.72
CA ALA A 55 0.10 -7.39 4.16
C ALA A 55 -0.84 -6.37 4.83
N TRP A 56 -0.78 -5.12 4.38
CA TRP A 56 -1.66 -4.09 4.91
C TRP A 56 -3.11 -4.40 4.60
N GLU A 57 -3.39 -4.84 3.38
CA GLU A 57 -4.74 -5.19 2.97
C GLU A 57 -5.28 -6.35 3.80
N ALA A 58 -4.44 -7.36 4.03
CA ALA A 58 -4.84 -8.51 4.81
C ALA A 58 -5.14 -8.11 6.26
N SER A 59 -4.34 -7.23 6.82
CA SER A 59 -4.55 -6.74 8.16
C SER A 59 -5.87 -5.99 8.29
N ARG A 60 -6.19 -5.17 7.29
CA ARG A 60 -7.43 -4.44 7.31
C ARG A 60 -8.64 -5.34 7.12
N ALA A 61 -8.52 -6.34 6.26
CA ALA A 61 -9.60 -7.29 6.05
C ALA A 61 -9.91 -8.05 7.34
N THR A 62 -8.87 -8.41 8.09
CA THR A 62 -9.05 -9.08 9.36
C THR A 62 -9.76 -8.18 10.37
N LYS A 63 -9.37 -6.92 10.41
CA LYS A 63 -10.01 -5.96 11.30
C LYS A 63 -11.48 -5.77 10.94
N ASP A 64 -11.75 -5.64 9.65
CA ASP A 64 -13.11 -5.45 9.19
C ASP A 64 -13.97 -6.66 9.51
N ALA A 65 -13.41 -7.86 9.38
CA ALA A 65 -14.12 -9.07 9.71
C ALA A 65 -14.46 -9.11 11.21
N SER A 66 -13.54 -8.68 12.05
CA SER A 66 -13.80 -8.61 13.48
C SER A 66 -14.89 -7.62 13.80
N ASN A 67 -14.90 -6.50 13.11
CA ASN A 67 -15.89 -5.45 13.36
C ASN A 67 -17.24 -5.80 12.79
N ALA A 68 -17.28 -6.69 11.83
CA ALA A 68 -18.52 -7.06 11.18
C ALA A 68 -19.40 -7.96 12.05
N ALA A 69 -18.85 -8.45 13.12
CA ALA A 69 -19.62 -9.32 14.02
C ALA A 69 -20.65 -8.54 14.86
#